data_0556e76307913c266798bc234461e509
#
_entry.id   0556e76307913c266798bc234461e509
#
_cell.length_a   1.000
_cell.length_b   1.000
_cell.length_c   1.000
_cell.angle_alpha   90.00
_cell.angle_beta   90.00
_cell.angle_gamma   90.00
#
_symmetry.space_group_name_H-M   'P 1'
#
loop_
_entity.id
_entity.type
_entity.pdbx_description
1 polymer ?
#
loop_
_entity_poly.entity_id
_entity_poly.type
_entity_poly.pdbx_seq_one_letter_code
_entity_poly.pdbx_strand_id
1 'polypeptide(L)'
;MSLKIEHLVGGYTRYPILHDISMTVGHGETVGLIGLNGAGKSTTIKHIMGLLKPFSGNISLNGVKIEEEPNEYRRSIGYVPETPALYRELTLQEHIDMIQMSYGLPANRVEEETPELLKLFRLDGKEDWFPSNFSKGMQQKVMIVCALLTRPALFVIDEPFLGLD
;
A
#
# COMPACT_ATOMS: atom_id res chain seq x y z
N MET A 1 10.96 10.01 -9.90
CA MET A 1 10.25 9.70 -8.65
C MET A 1 11.04 8.62 -7.95
N SER A 2 11.30 8.71 -6.66
CA SER A 2 12.08 7.70 -5.96
C SER A 2 11.74 7.65 -4.47
N LEU A 3 11.68 6.43 -3.91
CA LEU A 3 11.80 6.20 -2.49
C LEU A 3 13.30 6.20 -2.15
N LYS A 4 13.71 6.92 -1.11
CA LYS A 4 15.06 6.92 -0.59
C LYS A 4 15.05 6.64 0.91
N ILE A 5 15.81 5.65 1.32
CA ILE A 5 16.06 5.30 2.72
C ILE A 5 17.54 5.45 2.97
N GLU A 6 17.91 6.22 4.00
CA GLU A 6 19.29 6.53 4.33
C GLU A 6 19.55 6.22 5.80
N HIS A 7 20.44 5.27 6.06
CA HIS A 7 20.92 4.91 7.39
C HIS A 7 19.81 4.62 8.39
N LEU A 8 18.72 3.94 7.94
CA LEU A 8 17.57 3.64 8.77
C LEU A 8 17.93 2.67 9.89
N VAL A 9 17.74 3.10 11.11
CA VAL A 9 17.74 2.29 12.31
C VAL A 9 16.36 2.37 12.94
N GLY A 10 15.75 1.23 13.28
CA GLY A 10 14.41 1.25 13.83
C GLY A 10 13.87 -0.09 14.29
N GLY A 11 12.68 -0.07 14.92
CA GLY A 11 12.02 -1.24 15.48
C GLY A 11 10.77 -0.84 16.27
N TYR A 12 10.21 -1.80 17.03
CA TYR A 12 8.98 -1.58 17.79
C TYR A 12 9.23 -1.04 19.20
N THR A 13 10.41 -1.30 19.76
CA THR A 13 10.78 -0.97 21.15
C THR A 13 12.14 -0.29 21.17
N ARG A 14 12.77 -0.19 22.36
CA ARG A 14 14.10 0.39 22.52
C ARG A 14 15.21 -0.33 21.74
N TYR A 15 14.98 -1.60 21.38
CA TYR A 15 15.95 -2.40 20.65
C TYR A 15 15.66 -2.34 19.15
N PRO A 16 16.63 -1.95 18.33
CA PRO A 16 16.46 -1.90 16.90
C PRO A 16 16.36 -3.32 16.32
N ILE A 17 15.49 -3.48 15.33
CA ILE A 17 15.39 -4.65 14.44
C ILE A 17 16.13 -4.34 13.13
N LEU A 18 16.06 -3.10 12.70
CA LEU A 18 16.75 -2.60 11.52
C LEU A 18 18.04 -1.90 11.93
N HIS A 19 19.14 -2.28 11.29
CA HIS A 19 20.47 -1.76 11.58
C HIS A 19 21.06 -1.19 10.30
N ASP A 20 21.09 0.15 10.18
CA ASP A 20 21.74 0.88 9.09
C ASP A 20 21.26 0.46 7.69
N ILE A 21 19.94 0.41 7.47
CA ILE A 21 19.38 0.07 6.16
C ILE A 21 19.42 1.30 5.26
N SER A 22 20.06 1.14 4.09
CA SER A 22 20.07 2.16 3.04
C SER A 22 19.65 1.50 1.72
N MET A 23 18.65 2.11 1.05
CA MET A 23 18.17 1.65 -0.26
C MET A 23 17.48 2.78 -1.01
N THR A 24 17.42 2.63 -2.32
CA THR A 24 16.68 3.52 -3.21
C THR A 24 15.84 2.69 -4.16
N VAL A 25 14.60 3.13 -4.40
CA VAL A 25 13.73 2.57 -5.44
C VAL A 25 13.45 3.67 -6.44
N GLY A 26 13.92 3.49 -7.67
CA GLY A 26 13.77 4.44 -8.76
C GLY A 26 12.38 4.44 -9.41
N HIS A 27 12.18 5.36 -10.35
CA HIS A 27 10.94 5.40 -11.13
C HIS A 27 10.85 4.17 -12.04
N GLY A 28 9.69 3.49 -11.99
CA GLY A 28 9.45 2.27 -12.77
C GLY A 28 10.23 1.05 -12.30
N GLU A 29 10.92 1.14 -11.17
CA GLU A 29 11.67 0.04 -10.57
C GLU A 29 10.79 -0.79 -9.64
N THR A 30 10.99 -2.10 -9.65
CA THR A 30 10.38 -3.04 -8.70
C THR A 30 11.46 -3.65 -7.84
N VAL A 31 11.32 -3.54 -6.52
CA VAL A 31 12.27 -4.08 -5.54
C VAL A 31 11.57 -5.09 -4.64
N GLY A 32 12.13 -6.29 -4.53
CA GLY A 32 11.67 -7.35 -3.63
C GLY A 32 12.47 -7.39 -2.33
N LEU A 33 11.79 -7.29 -1.18
CA LEU A 33 12.39 -7.55 0.12
C LEU A 33 12.32 -9.05 0.42
N ILE A 34 13.44 -9.74 0.33
CA ILE A 34 13.56 -11.20 0.53
C ILE A 34 14.33 -11.47 1.81
N GLY A 35 13.90 -12.46 2.57
CA GLY A 35 14.56 -12.87 3.81
C GLY A 35 13.68 -13.77 4.66
N LEU A 36 14.29 -14.39 5.67
CA LEU A 36 13.60 -15.25 6.64
C LEU A 36 12.55 -14.48 7.45
N ASN A 37 11.66 -15.21 8.11
CA ASN A 37 10.74 -14.60 9.07
C ASN A 37 11.55 -13.96 10.20
N GLY A 38 11.16 -12.73 10.58
CA GLY A 38 11.92 -11.95 11.56
C GLY A 38 13.09 -11.13 11.00
N ALA A 39 13.42 -11.24 9.70
CA ALA A 39 14.52 -10.48 9.08
C ALA A 39 14.27 -8.95 8.95
N GLY A 40 13.12 -8.45 9.40
CA GLY A 40 12.82 -7.03 9.37
C GLY A 40 12.04 -6.53 8.15
N LYS A 41 11.60 -7.42 7.22
CA LYS A 41 10.85 -7.02 6.00
C LYS A 41 9.64 -6.14 6.33
N SER A 42 8.68 -6.65 7.08
CA SER A 42 7.45 -5.92 7.46
C SER A 42 7.76 -4.73 8.38
N THR A 43 8.86 -4.79 9.15
CA THR A 43 9.33 -3.64 9.94
C THR A 43 9.80 -2.52 9.02
N THR A 44 10.55 -2.84 7.96
CA THR A 44 10.97 -1.86 6.93
C THR A 44 9.75 -1.25 6.25
N ILE A 45 8.78 -2.08 5.81
CA ILE A 45 7.53 -1.60 5.21
C ILE A 45 6.79 -0.65 6.16
N LYS A 46 6.67 -0.99 7.45
CA LYS A 46 6.02 -0.12 8.44
C LYS A 46 6.72 1.23 8.63
N HIS A 47 8.05 1.26 8.54
CA HIS A 47 8.79 2.53 8.54
C HIS A 47 8.53 3.33 7.26
N ILE A 48 8.54 2.69 6.08
CA ILE A 48 8.19 3.33 4.80
C ILE A 48 6.77 3.93 4.86
N MET A 49 5.82 3.19 5.44
CA MET A 49 4.44 3.66 5.61
C MET A 49 4.28 4.75 6.70
N GLY A 50 5.33 5.02 7.46
CA GLY A 50 5.27 5.93 8.60
C GLY A 50 4.39 5.45 9.74
N LEU A 51 4.19 4.15 9.86
CA LEU A 51 3.53 3.49 11.00
C LEU A 51 4.49 3.30 12.18
N LEU A 52 5.79 3.33 11.91
CA LEU A 52 6.85 3.32 12.91
C LEU A 52 7.79 4.52 12.66
N LYS A 53 8.15 5.22 13.73
CA LYS A 53 9.13 6.30 13.66
C LYS A 53 10.55 5.73 13.69
N PRO A 54 11.46 6.14 12.78
CA PRO A 54 12.87 5.78 12.85
C PRO A 54 13.52 6.20 14.17
N PHE A 55 14.46 5.41 14.68
CA PHE A 55 15.34 5.81 15.77
C PHE A 55 16.43 6.76 15.26
N SER A 56 16.92 6.47 14.04
CA SER A 56 17.80 7.36 13.27
C SER A 56 17.69 7.05 11.78
N GLY A 57 18.27 7.91 10.94
CA GLY A 57 18.17 7.84 9.49
C GLY A 57 16.98 8.61 8.94
N ASN A 58 16.81 8.57 7.61
CA ASN A 58 15.80 9.33 6.90
C ASN A 58 15.06 8.45 5.90
N ILE A 59 13.78 8.73 5.71
CA ILE A 59 12.96 8.15 4.64
C ILE A 59 12.29 9.30 3.90
N SER A 60 12.45 9.34 2.58
CA SER A 60 11.77 10.31 1.73
C SER A 60 11.20 9.67 0.48
N LEU A 61 10.07 10.18 0.03
CA LEU A 61 9.43 9.81 -1.23
C LEU A 61 9.31 11.07 -2.09
N ASN A 62 9.95 11.05 -3.25
CA ASN A 62 10.05 12.23 -4.14
C ASN A 62 10.63 13.48 -3.47
N GLY A 63 11.52 13.29 -2.49
CA GLY A 63 12.10 14.36 -1.69
C GLY A 63 11.25 14.83 -0.50
N VAL A 64 10.01 14.37 -0.40
CA VAL A 64 9.12 14.67 0.74
C VAL A 64 9.41 13.70 1.86
N LYS A 65 9.67 14.19 3.07
CA LYS A 65 9.82 13.37 4.27
C LYS A 65 8.52 13.30 5.02
N ILE A 66 8.27 12.15 5.64
CA ILE A 66 7.01 11.94 6.38
C ILE A 66 6.86 12.86 7.58
N GLU A 67 7.97 13.26 8.21
CA GLU A 67 7.97 14.17 9.36
C GLU A 67 7.60 15.61 8.95
N GLU A 68 7.90 16.00 7.72
CA GLU A 68 7.65 17.34 7.19
C GLU A 68 6.22 17.47 6.67
N GLU A 69 5.78 16.52 5.84
CA GLU A 69 4.45 16.55 5.19
C GLU A 69 3.76 15.19 5.24
N PRO A 70 3.30 14.75 6.42
CA PRO A 70 2.81 13.38 6.63
C PRO A 70 1.59 13.02 5.77
N ASN A 71 0.72 13.97 5.46
CA ASN A 71 -0.48 13.72 4.66
C ASN A 71 -0.13 13.56 3.17
N GLU A 72 0.72 14.41 2.62
CA GLU A 72 1.18 14.33 1.24
C GLU A 72 1.98 13.05 1.03
N TYR A 73 2.92 12.76 1.94
CA TYR A 73 3.71 11.54 1.92
C TYR A 73 2.83 10.28 1.85
N ARG A 74 1.84 10.15 2.77
CA ARG A 74 0.97 8.96 2.82
C ARG A 74 0.03 8.87 1.62
N ARG A 75 -0.49 9.99 1.12
CA ARG A 75 -1.32 10.01 -0.09
C ARG A 75 -0.57 9.53 -1.34
N SER A 76 0.75 9.64 -1.33
CA SER A 76 1.62 9.20 -2.43
C SER A 76 1.92 7.71 -2.40
N ILE A 77 1.41 6.96 -1.40
CA ILE A 77 1.65 5.51 -1.25
C ILE A 77 0.34 4.73 -1.38
N GLY A 78 0.32 3.74 -2.25
CA GLY A 78 -0.68 2.68 -2.28
C GLY A 78 -0.17 1.49 -1.50
N TYR A 79 -0.91 1.05 -0.48
CA TYR A 79 -0.50 -0.06 0.37
C TYR A 79 -1.50 -1.20 0.35
N VAL A 80 -0.99 -2.41 0.13
CA VAL A 80 -1.76 -3.66 0.20
C VAL A 80 -1.13 -4.53 1.28
N PRO A 81 -1.76 -4.64 2.46
CA PRO A 81 -1.26 -5.48 3.55
C PRO A 81 -1.45 -6.97 3.26
N GLU A 82 -0.69 -7.81 3.95
CA GLU A 82 -0.82 -9.27 3.94
C GLU A 82 -2.24 -9.76 4.27
N THR A 83 -2.84 -9.16 5.29
CA THR A 83 -4.23 -9.48 5.67
C THR A 83 -5.16 -8.40 5.14
N PRO A 84 -6.15 -8.74 4.31
CA PRO A 84 -7.09 -7.76 3.79
C PRO A 84 -7.79 -6.98 4.89
N ALA A 85 -7.76 -5.66 4.79
CA ALA A 85 -8.40 -4.71 5.70
C ALA A 85 -9.56 -4.02 4.97
N LEU A 86 -10.70 -4.71 4.89
CA LEU A 86 -11.92 -4.24 4.23
C LEU A 86 -13.05 -4.07 5.24
N TYR A 87 -13.93 -3.11 5.01
CA TYR A 87 -15.13 -2.91 5.82
C TYR A 87 -16.16 -3.98 5.47
N ARG A 88 -16.64 -4.71 6.48
CA ARG A 88 -17.55 -5.86 6.28
C ARG A 88 -18.92 -5.44 5.79
N GLU A 89 -19.33 -4.24 6.12
CA GLU A 89 -20.64 -3.65 5.86
C GLU A 89 -20.72 -2.92 4.52
N LEU A 90 -19.59 -2.77 3.81
CA LEU A 90 -19.55 -2.09 2.52
C LEU A 90 -19.47 -3.09 1.37
N THR A 91 -20.21 -2.82 0.31
CA THR A 91 -20.09 -3.52 -0.98
C THR A 91 -18.76 -3.17 -1.67
N LEU A 92 -18.43 -3.88 -2.74
CA LEU A 92 -17.25 -3.55 -3.56
C LEU A 92 -17.35 -2.13 -4.11
N GLN A 93 -18.52 -1.71 -4.63
CA GLN A 93 -18.72 -0.36 -5.14
C GLN A 93 -18.54 0.68 -4.03
N GLU A 94 -19.14 0.46 -2.86
CA GLU A 94 -19.01 1.39 -1.73
C GLU A 94 -17.58 1.54 -1.22
N HIS A 95 -16.73 0.50 -1.34
CA HIS A 95 -15.28 0.64 -1.08
C HIS A 95 -14.61 1.57 -2.09
N ILE A 96 -14.97 1.46 -3.38
CA ILE A 96 -14.46 2.34 -4.44
C ILE A 96 -14.91 3.79 -4.18
N ASP A 97 -16.18 3.99 -3.87
CA ASP A 97 -16.74 5.31 -3.57
C ASP A 97 -16.07 5.94 -2.35
N MET A 98 -15.82 5.16 -1.31
CA MET A 98 -15.09 5.58 -0.12
C MET A 98 -13.67 6.05 -0.46
N ILE A 99 -12.94 5.32 -1.31
CA ILE A 99 -11.61 5.72 -1.78
C ILE A 99 -11.70 6.99 -2.61
N GLN A 100 -12.67 7.08 -3.52
CA GLN A 100 -12.89 8.29 -4.32
C GLN A 100 -13.07 9.52 -3.44
N MET A 101 -13.95 9.45 -2.44
CA MET A 101 -14.21 10.56 -1.51
C MET A 101 -12.98 10.88 -0.64
N SER A 102 -12.32 9.87 -0.09
CA SER A 102 -11.19 10.05 0.83
C SER A 102 -9.96 10.69 0.16
N TYR A 103 -9.74 10.37 -1.10
CA TYR A 103 -8.62 10.91 -1.88
C TYR A 103 -9.01 12.11 -2.74
N GLY A 104 -10.31 12.46 -2.82
CA GLY A 104 -10.81 13.53 -3.68
C GLY A 104 -10.59 13.23 -5.16
N LEU A 105 -10.80 11.98 -5.58
CA LEU A 105 -10.56 11.56 -6.96
C LEU A 105 -11.69 12.12 -7.86
N PRO A 106 -11.37 12.61 -9.08
CA PRO A 106 -12.38 13.07 -10.03
C PRO A 106 -13.36 11.94 -10.40
N ALA A 107 -14.66 12.18 -10.32
CA ALA A 107 -15.70 11.17 -10.57
C ALA A 107 -15.60 10.56 -11.97
N ASN A 108 -15.43 11.40 -12.99
CA ASN A 108 -15.28 10.94 -14.37
C ASN A 108 -14.11 9.96 -14.56
N ARG A 109 -12.99 10.17 -13.84
CA ARG A 109 -11.85 9.25 -13.89
C ARG A 109 -12.16 7.92 -13.23
N VAL A 110 -12.80 7.94 -12.05
CA VAL A 110 -13.17 6.72 -11.34
C VAL A 110 -14.18 5.90 -12.14
N GLU A 111 -15.18 6.56 -12.75
CA GLU A 111 -16.15 5.93 -13.64
C GLU A 111 -15.51 5.27 -14.87
N GLU A 112 -14.46 5.86 -15.41
CA GLU A 112 -13.73 5.35 -16.58
C GLU A 112 -12.79 4.19 -16.23
N GLU A 113 -12.01 4.32 -15.14
CA GLU A 113 -10.96 3.35 -14.78
C GLU A 113 -11.51 2.13 -14.04
N THR A 114 -12.57 2.28 -13.24
CA THR A 114 -13.11 1.19 -12.40
C THR A 114 -13.51 -0.05 -13.20
N PRO A 115 -14.30 0.04 -14.29
CA PRO A 115 -14.72 -1.15 -15.04
C PRO A 115 -13.52 -1.93 -15.62
N GLU A 116 -12.49 -1.23 -16.10
CA GLU A 116 -11.29 -1.86 -16.64
C GLU A 116 -10.50 -2.60 -15.56
N LEU A 117 -10.34 -1.99 -14.39
CA LEU A 117 -9.67 -2.60 -13.24
C LEU A 117 -10.45 -3.80 -12.72
N LEU A 118 -11.77 -3.69 -12.56
CA LEU A 118 -12.61 -4.80 -12.11
C LEU A 118 -12.51 -5.99 -13.07
N LYS A 119 -12.54 -5.74 -14.37
CA LYS A 119 -12.36 -6.79 -15.40
C LYS A 119 -10.96 -7.40 -15.33
N LEU A 120 -9.91 -6.60 -15.20
CA LEU A 120 -8.52 -7.06 -15.10
C LEU A 120 -8.34 -8.02 -13.91
N PHE A 121 -8.96 -7.71 -12.77
CA PHE A 121 -8.88 -8.50 -11.54
C PHE A 121 -9.98 -9.57 -11.42
N ARG A 122 -10.86 -9.74 -12.43
CA ARG A 122 -12.00 -10.69 -12.45
C ARG A 122 -12.98 -10.46 -11.29
N LEU A 123 -13.25 -9.18 -11.02
CA LEU A 123 -14.23 -8.73 -10.02
C LEU A 123 -15.46 -8.09 -10.67
N ASP A 124 -15.50 -8.01 -12.00
CA ASP A 124 -16.63 -7.49 -12.77
C ASP A 124 -17.93 -8.24 -12.49
N GLY A 125 -19.04 -7.51 -12.41
CA GLY A 125 -20.35 -8.05 -12.05
C GLY A 125 -20.52 -8.40 -10.57
N LYS A 126 -19.61 -7.94 -9.70
CA LYS A 126 -19.65 -8.15 -8.25
C LYS A 126 -19.68 -6.85 -7.45
N GLU A 127 -20.02 -5.76 -8.10
CA GLU A 127 -19.99 -4.40 -7.56
C GLU A 127 -20.89 -4.29 -6.32
N ASP A 128 -22.06 -4.95 -6.34
CA ASP A 128 -23.03 -4.98 -5.23
C ASP A 128 -22.75 -6.06 -4.19
N TRP A 129 -21.68 -6.83 -4.35
CA TRP A 129 -21.35 -7.90 -3.41
C TRP A 129 -20.48 -7.38 -2.28
N PHE A 130 -20.66 -7.99 -1.09
CA PHE A 130 -19.87 -7.68 0.09
C PHE A 130 -18.53 -8.44 0.03
N PRO A 131 -17.38 -7.76 0.03
CA PRO A 131 -16.07 -8.41 0.03
C PRO A 131 -15.84 -9.34 1.24
N SER A 132 -16.58 -9.17 2.34
CA SER A 132 -16.56 -10.11 3.47
C SER A 132 -16.93 -11.55 3.07
N ASN A 133 -17.67 -11.74 1.97
CA ASN A 133 -18.07 -13.04 1.41
C ASN A 133 -17.10 -13.56 0.33
N PHE A 134 -16.06 -12.81 0.00
CA PHE A 134 -15.08 -13.18 -0.98
C PHE A 134 -13.99 -14.09 -0.39
N SER A 135 -13.36 -14.90 -1.24
CA SER A 135 -12.13 -15.59 -0.85
C SER A 135 -11.03 -14.59 -0.46
N LYS A 136 -10.04 -15.02 0.33
CA LYS A 136 -8.91 -14.15 0.72
C LYS A 136 -8.23 -13.51 -0.51
N GLY A 137 -8.03 -14.29 -1.58
CA GLY A 137 -7.47 -13.78 -2.84
C GLY A 137 -8.35 -12.74 -3.51
N MET A 138 -9.68 -12.91 -3.53
CA MET A 138 -10.58 -11.89 -4.06
C MET A 138 -10.57 -10.62 -3.20
N GLN A 139 -10.53 -10.74 -1.88
CA GLN A 139 -10.40 -9.59 -0.97
C GLN A 139 -9.09 -8.82 -1.23
N GLN A 140 -7.99 -9.53 -1.45
CA GLN A 140 -6.71 -8.95 -1.83
C GLN A 140 -6.83 -8.14 -3.14
N LYS A 141 -7.52 -8.70 -4.15
CA LYS A 141 -7.77 -8.02 -5.42
C LYS A 141 -8.58 -6.72 -5.25
N VAL A 142 -9.58 -6.71 -4.38
CA VAL A 142 -10.33 -5.49 -4.03
C VAL A 142 -9.38 -4.41 -3.50
N MET A 143 -8.49 -4.76 -2.59
CA MET A 143 -7.52 -3.80 -2.06
C MET A 143 -6.56 -3.29 -3.12
N ILE A 144 -6.11 -4.17 -4.03
CA ILE A 144 -5.25 -3.77 -5.15
C ILE A 144 -5.98 -2.78 -6.06
N VAL A 145 -7.24 -3.05 -6.44
CA VAL A 145 -8.06 -2.15 -7.24
C VAL A 145 -8.20 -0.79 -6.56
N CYS A 146 -8.57 -0.77 -5.28
CA CYS A 146 -8.68 0.47 -4.50
C CYS A 146 -7.36 1.26 -4.46
N ALA A 147 -6.24 0.57 -4.26
CA ALA A 147 -4.93 1.22 -4.25
C ALA A 147 -4.52 1.75 -5.62
N LEU A 148 -4.79 1.04 -6.72
CA LEU A 148 -4.48 1.47 -8.08
C LEU A 148 -5.28 2.71 -8.50
N LEU A 149 -6.53 2.83 -8.10
CA LEU A 149 -7.37 4.01 -8.36
C LEU A 149 -6.75 5.30 -7.80
N THR A 150 -5.98 5.24 -6.73
CA THR A 150 -5.30 6.41 -6.18
C THR A 150 -4.10 6.87 -7.01
N ARG A 151 -3.61 6.06 -7.96
CA ARG A 151 -2.40 6.29 -8.77
C ARG A 151 -1.20 6.70 -7.92
N PRO A 152 -0.81 5.87 -6.95
CA PRO A 152 0.24 6.22 -6.02
C PRO A 152 1.61 6.35 -6.71
N ALA A 153 2.48 7.19 -6.15
CA ALA A 153 3.87 7.29 -6.61
C ALA A 153 4.69 6.05 -6.22
N LEU A 154 4.34 5.41 -5.10
CA LEU A 154 4.93 4.17 -4.60
C LEU A 154 3.84 3.16 -4.30
N PHE A 155 3.97 1.95 -4.83
CA PHE A 155 3.08 0.83 -4.52
C PHE A 155 3.81 -0.15 -3.61
N VAL A 156 3.27 -0.41 -2.44
CA VAL A 156 3.84 -1.31 -1.43
C VAL A 156 2.89 -2.47 -1.21
N ILE A 157 3.38 -3.70 -1.41
CA ILE A 157 2.60 -4.91 -1.18
C ILE A 157 3.35 -5.78 -0.17
N ASP A 158 2.69 -6.12 0.93
CA ASP A 158 3.24 -7.04 1.93
C ASP A 158 2.70 -8.45 1.66
N GLU A 159 3.59 -9.43 1.46
CA GLU A 159 3.29 -10.83 1.13
C GLU A 159 2.39 -10.99 -0.12
N PRO A 160 2.87 -10.58 -1.34
CA PRO A 160 2.04 -10.50 -2.55
C PRO A 160 1.54 -11.85 -3.08
N PHE A 161 2.12 -12.97 -2.65
CA PHE A 161 1.83 -14.30 -3.20
C PHE A 161 0.82 -15.12 -2.37
N LEU A 162 0.37 -14.64 -1.22
CA LEU A 162 -0.61 -15.33 -0.41
C LEU A 162 -2.03 -15.11 -1.00
N GLY A 163 -2.55 -16.12 -1.72
CA GLY A 163 -3.93 -16.16 -2.20
C GLY A 163 -4.16 -15.60 -3.61
N LEU A 164 -3.14 -15.44 -4.41
CA LEU A 164 -3.25 -15.18 -5.85
C LEU A 164 -3.17 -16.52 -6.61
N ASP A 165 -4.26 -17.29 -6.59
CA ASP A 165 -4.47 -18.45 -7.46
C ASP A 165 -5.17 -18.05 -8.75
#